data_a34d2e540e04921be8a72a7ac9ba0465
#
_entry.id   a34d2e540e04921be8a72a7ac9ba0465
#
_cell.length_a   1.000
_cell.length_b   1.000
_cell.length_c   1.000
_cell.angle_alpha   90.00
_cell.angle_beta   90.00
_cell.angle_gamma   90.00
#
_symmetry.space_group_name_H-M   'P 1'
#
loop_
_entity.id
_entity.type
_entity.pdbx_description
1 polymer ?
#
loop_
_entity_poly.entity_id
_entity_poly.type
_entity_poly.pdbx_seq_one_letter_code
_entity_poly.pdbx_strand_id
1 'polypeptide(L)'
;VSSKFFVKLLIGIVALLGVNMAMAANVSIPDTSEMKSRSFSDLQNQFKAFYEKEWGQTQPCRETALNRFSVCSNVLRNEGNSPFMLTNKSSSKVAVLIHGLSDSPFFMREIANILFEQGFTVVVPLLPGHGKRDADDDMSDWDLAERWQSHVDEVIKLADSMGDTLLVGGFSTGGALAVEHYLDNANNEVNHINGLMLFSGALALSDNAESMSRIWGIKLLARVIDGSYQTHGPNPYKYPNVAGLAGLELMDLINIIRNKVEEGQQIEVPLFAAHSQADVTTPIHGIEQLMEASKGPNTFFVIDESYGLCHADLVVDTNLLNKMNFNASMVNQQEECAVPKANPLFSTMGLMLKDYLSQFE
;
A
#
# COMPACT_ATOMS: atom_id res chain seq x y z
N VAL A 1 2.54 -41.93 58.07
CA VAL A 1 1.18 -42.19 58.49
C VAL A 1 0.32 -42.01 57.23
N SER A 2 0.04 -43.11 56.53
CA SER A 2 -1.24 -43.75 56.24
C SER A 2 -2.07 -42.97 55.25
N SER A 3 -2.11 -43.30 53.92
CA SER A 3 -2.71 -44.50 53.28
C SER A 3 -4.25 -44.46 53.27
N LYS A 4 -4.79 -44.52 52.03
CA LYS A 4 -6.08 -45.13 51.64
C LYS A 4 -7.36 -44.37 51.97
N PHE A 5 -8.08 -44.10 50.90
CA PHE A 5 -9.52 -44.26 50.69
C PHE A 5 -9.92 -43.43 49.49
N PHE A 6 -10.57 -43.78 48.43
CA PHE A 6 -11.31 -44.98 48.06
C PHE A 6 -11.43 -45.04 46.53
N VAL A 7 -11.18 -46.19 46.01
CA VAL A 7 -11.75 -46.69 44.76
C VAL A 7 -13.15 -47.18 45.09
N LYS A 8 -14.16 -46.67 44.43
CA LYS A 8 -15.40 -47.34 44.03
C LYS A 8 -16.53 -46.37 43.82
N LEU A 9 -16.84 -46.05 42.57
CA LEU A 9 -18.20 -46.20 42.06
C LEU A 9 -18.13 -46.29 40.55
N LEU A 10 -17.88 -47.50 40.07
CA LEU A 10 -18.30 -47.97 38.79
C LEU A 10 -19.72 -48.49 38.93
N ILE A 11 -20.47 -48.40 37.85
CA ILE A 11 -21.74 -49.09 37.51
C ILE A 11 -22.93 -48.13 37.54
N GLY A 12 -23.36 -47.90 36.30
CA GLY A 12 -24.76 -47.71 35.97
C GLY A 12 -25.07 -46.41 35.30
N ILE A 13 -25.00 -46.36 34.02
CA ILE A 13 -26.11 -46.13 33.08
C ILE A 13 -25.56 -46.20 31.65
N VAL A 14 -25.68 -47.37 31.07
CA VAL A 14 -25.67 -47.60 29.64
C VAL A 14 -27.10 -47.34 29.15
N ALA A 15 -27.20 -46.70 28.01
CA ALA A 15 -28.39 -46.54 27.18
C ALA A 15 -29.00 -45.13 27.21
N LEU A 16 -28.48 -44.34 26.27
CA LEU A 16 -29.30 -43.58 25.31
C LEU A 16 -28.33 -43.05 24.23
N LEU A 17 -28.00 -43.93 23.30
CA LEU A 17 -27.42 -43.53 22.03
C LEU A 17 -28.48 -42.80 21.24
N GLY A 18 -28.57 -41.50 21.47
CA GLY A 18 -29.16 -40.55 20.52
C GLY A 18 -28.13 -40.29 19.45
N VAL A 19 -28.28 -40.87 18.31
CA VAL A 19 -27.55 -40.54 17.08
C VAL A 19 -27.96 -39.11 16.70
N ASN A 20 -27.23 -38.10 17.19
CA ASN A 20 -27.22 -36.82 16.55
C ASN A 20 -26.32 -36.92 15.31
N MET A 21 -26.94 -37.23 14.18
CA MET A 21 -26.39 -36.87 12.88
C MET A 21 -26.17 -35.34 12.91
N ALA A 22 -24.97 -34.93 13.19
CA ALA A 22 -24.49 -33.61 12.81
C ALA A 22 -24.68 -33.55 11.28
N MET A 23 -25.69 -32.79 10.84
CA MET A 23 -25.72 -32.28 9.48
C MET A 23 -24.45 -31.41 9.35
N ALA A 24 -23.43 -31.97 8.72
CA ALA A 24 -22.37 -31.19 8.14
C ALA A 24 -23.09 -30.25 7.15
N ALA A 25 -23.25 -29.00 7.56
CA ALA A 25 -23.60 -27.95 6.62
C ALA A 25 -22.47 -27.99 5.58
N ASN A 26 -22.83 -28.42 4.38
CA ASN A 26 -21.99 -28.21 3.21
C ASN A 26 -21.84 -26.69 3.07
N VAL A 27 -20.78 -26.15 3.65
CA VAL A 27 -20.24 -24.86 3.27
C VAL A 27 -19.71 -25.12 1.86
N SER A 28 -20.57 -24.87 0.87
CA SER A 28 -20.14 -24.83 -0.51
C SER A 28 -19.09 -23.69 -0.58
N ILE A 29 -17.82 -24.06 -0.77
CA ILE A 29 -16.80 -23.13 -1.20
C ILE A 29 -17.37 -22.52 -2.48
N PRO A 30 -17.53 -21.18 -2.58
CA PRO A 30 -18.05 -20.56 -3.79
C PRO A 30 -17.16 -21.02 -4.96
N ASP A 31 -17.79 -21.52 -6.01
CA ASP A 31 -17.10 -21.94 -7.23
C ASP A 31 -16.31 -20.71 -7.74
N THR A 32 -15.01 -20.87 -7.91
CA THR A 32 -14.14 -19.81 -8.43
C THR A 32 -14.57 -19.30 -9.81
N SER A 33 -15.38 -20.08 -10.55
CA SER A 33 -15.99 -19.67 -11.81
C SER A 33 -17.10 -18.62 -11.64
N GLU A 34 -17.82 -18.59 -10.50
CA GLU A 34 -18.83 -17.55 -10.22
C GLU A 34 -18.19 -16.21 -9.83
N MET A 35 -16.99 -16.18 -9.26
CA MET A 35 -16.29 -14.93 -8.95
C MET A 35 -15.85 -14.16 -10.20
N LYS A 36 -15.54 -14.85 -11.30
CA LYS A 36 -15.08 -14.23 -12.57
C LYS A 36 -16.20 -13.57 -13.40
N SER A 37 -17.47 -13.68 -13.01
CA SER A 37 -18.61 -13.09 -13.75
C SER A 37 -19.09 -11.73 -13.20
N ARG A 38 -18.42 -11.15 -12.21
CA ARG A 38 -18.81 -9.85 -11.64
C ARG A 38 -18.67 -8.75 -12.68
N SER A 39 -19.70 -7.90 -12.82
CA SER A 39 -19.61 -6.76 -13.72
C SER A 39 -18.61 -5.72 -13.18
N PHE A 40 -17.96 -4.96 -14.07
CA PHE A 40 -17.09 -3.85 -13.63
C PHE A 40 -17.82 -2.82 -12.77
N SER A 41 -19.15 -2.65 -12.96
CA SER A 41 -19.97 -1.79 -12.10
C SER A 41 -20.05 -2.32 -10.67
N ASP A 42 -20.10 -3.63 -10.48
CA ASP A 42 -20.13 -4.21 -9.13
C ASP A 42 -18.80 -4.03 -8.41
N LEU A 43 -17.67 -4.18 -9.15
CA LEU A 43 -16.34 -3.94 -8.62
C LEU A 43 -16.11 -2.47 -8.27
N GLN A 44 -16.57 -1.55 -9.11
CA GLN A 44 -16.55 -0.11 -8.82
C GLN A 44 -17.42 0.23 -7.60
N ASN A 45 -18.57 -0.39 -7.45
CA ASN A 45 -19.43 -0.21 -6.27
C ASN A 45 -18.77 -0.74 -4.99
N GLN A 46 -18.08 -1.89 -5.05
CA GLN A 46 -17.31 -2.42 -3.91
C GLN A 46 -16.16 -1.50 -3.56
N PHE A 47 -15.38 -1.03 -4.54
CA PHE A 47 -14.31 -0.06 -4.31
C PHE A 47 -14.82 1.22 -3.68
N LYS A 48 -15.96 1.74 -4.15
CA LYS A 48 -16.63 2.90 -3.57
C LYS A 48 -17.06 2.64 -2.13
N ALA A 49 -17.57 1.45 -1.82
CA ALA A 49 -18.08 1.10 -0.50
C ALA A 49 -16.99 1.13 0.59
N PHE A 50 -15.71 0.86 0.27
CA PHE A 50 -14.60 1.04 1.21
C PHE A 50 -14.56 2.47 1.75
N TYR A 51 -14.69 3.45 0.85
CA TYR A 51 -14.63 4.86 1.21
C TYR A 51 -15.94 5.40 1.79
N GLU A 52 -17.09 4.83 1.43
CA GLU A 52 -18.36 5.14 2.08
C GLU A 52 -18.37 4.70 3.55
N LYS A 53 -17.75 3.56 3.84
CA LYS A 53 -17.57 3.08 5.22
C LYS A 53 -16.70 4.03 6.05
N GLU A 54 -15.62 4.56 5.46
CA GLU A 54 -14.68 5.45 6.15
C GLU A 54 -15.18 6.91 6.23
N TRP A 55 -15.74 7.43 5.12
CA TRP A 55 -16.08 8.86 5.00
C TRP A 55 -17.55 9.18 5.22
N GLY A 56 -18.41 8.17 5.29
CA GLY A 56 -19.86 8.29 5.42
C GLY A 56 -20.55 8.60 4.11
N GLN A 57 -20.16 9.65 3.40
CA GLN A 57 -20.79 10.06 2.15
C GLN A 57 -19.77 10.28 1.04
N THR A 58 -20.09 9.76 -0.14
CA THR A 58 -19.38 10.04 -1.38
C THR A 58 -20.22 10.93 -2.29
N GLN A 59 -19.58 11.57 -3.26
CA GLN A 59 -20.23 12.42 -4.26
C GLN A 59 -19.61 12.16 -5.64
N PRO A 60 -20.32 12.47 -6.74
CA PRO A 60 -19.74 12.42 -8.07
C PRO A 60 -18.50 13.31 -8.16
N CYS A 61 -17.45 12.82 -8.81
CA CYS A 61 -16.29 13.64 -9.13
C CYS A 61 -16.61 14.59 -10.29
N ARG A 62 -16.02 15.79 -10.31
CA ARG A 62 -16.18 16.75 -11.41
C ARG A 62 -15.38 16.32 -12.63
N GLU A 63 -14.14 15.82 -12.38
CA GLU A 63 -13.31 15.29 -13.44
C GLU A 63 -13.73 13.86 -13.76
N THR A 64 -14.17 13.63 -14.99
CA THR A 64 -14.48 12.30 -15.51
C THR A 64 -13.63 12.01 -16.72
N ALA A 65 -13.12 10.80 -16.81
CA ALA A 65 -12.43 10.28 -17.99
C ALA A 65 -13.01 8.91 -18.37
N LEU A 66 -12.97 8.57 -19.64
CA LEU A 66 -13.68 7.42 -20.22
C LEU A 66 -13.38 6.09 -19.49
N ASN A 67 -12.11 5.88 -19.12
CA ASN A 67 -11.66 4.63 -18.50
C ASN A 67 -11.36 4.79 -17.00
N ARG A 68 -11.67 5.94 -16.41
CA ARG A 68 -11.36 6.24 -15.02
C ARG A 68 -12.61 6.33 -14.18
N PHE A 69 -12.64 5.53 -13.13
CA PHE A 69 -13.59 5.64 -12.04
C PHE A 69 -12.87 6.21 -10.82
N SER A 70 -13.41 7.27 -10.24
CA SER A 70 -12.85 7.90 -9.03
C SER A 70 -13.92 8.01 -7.97
N VAL A 71 -13.51 7.95 -6.68
CA VAL A 71 -14.41 8.13 -5.54
C VAL A 71 -14.13 9.46 -4.88
N CYS A 72 -15.07 10.40 -4.96
CA CYS A 72 -14.94 11.73 -4.40
C CYS A 72 -15.82 11.92 -3.16
N SER A 73 -15.40 12.82 -2.28
CA SER A 73 -16.11 13.21 -1.09
C SER A 73 -15.70 14.63 -0.67
N ASN A 74 -16.56 15.30 0.10
CA ASN A 74 -16.26 16.60 0.70
C ASN A 74 -15.17 16.53 1.78
N VAL A 75 -14.85 15.34 2.30
CA VAL A 75 -13.75 15.17 3.26
C VAL A 75 -12.38 15.39 2.61
N LEU A 76 -12.26 15.18 1.29
CA LEU A 76 -11.02 15.36 0.56
C LEU A 76 -10.64 16.83 0.42
N ARG A 77 -9.35 17.15 0.51
CA ARG A 77 -8.82 18.50 0.27
C ARG A 77 -9.12 19.00 -1.14
N ASN A 78 -8.97 18.12 -2.11
CA ASN A 78 -9.41 18.33 -3.50
C ASN A 78 -9.63 16.97 -4.19
N GLU A 79 -10.24 16.99 -5.36
CA GLU A 79 -10.56 15.76 -6.10
C GLU A 79 -9.34 15.01 -6.63
N GLY A 80 -8.20 15.66 -6.77
CA GLY A 80 -6.96 15.00 -7.17
C GLY A 80 -6.43 14.00 -6.14
N ASN A 81 -6.87 14.11 -4.88
CA ASN A 81 -6.56 13.16 -3.81
C ASN A 81 -7.45 11.91 -3.85
N SER A 82 -8.46 11.85 -4.72
CA SER A 82 -9.40 10.74 -4.76
C SER A 82 -8.72 9.43 -5.16
N PRO A 83 -9.10 8.30 -4.53
CA PRO A 83 -8.77 6.98 -5.02
C PRO A 83 -9.42 6.75 -6.38
N PHE A 84 -8.78 5.94 -7.23
CA PHE A 84 -9.31 5.71 -8.56
C PHE A 84 -8.96 4.34 -9.12
N MET A 85 -9.69 3.95 -10.15
CA MET A 85 -9.43 2.79 -10.99
C MET A 85 -9.31 3.22 -12.46
N LEU A 86 -8.33 2.67 -13.17
CA LEU A 86 -8.27 2.69 -14.64
C LEU A 86 -8.71 1.31 -15.11
N THR A 87 -9.83 1.24 -15.84
CA THR A 87 -10.45 -0.03 -16.18
C THR A 87 -10.17 -0.43 -17.62
N ASN A 88 -9.48 -1.57 -17.81
CA ASN A 88 -9.32 -2.22 -19.10
C ASN A 88 -10.26 -3.43 -19.19
N LYS A 89 -11.36 -3.29 -19.92
CA LYS A 89 -12.42 -4.32 -20.00
C LYS A 89 -12.03 -5.55 -20.81
N SER A 90 -10.94 -5.50 -21.56
CA SER A 90 -10.50 -6.59 -22.44
C SER A 90 -9.33 -7.40 -21.87
N SER A 91 -8.92 -7.13 -20.65
CA SER A 91 -7.77 -7.76 -20.03
C SER A 91 -8.11 -8.38 -18.67
N SER A 92 -7.49 -9.51 -18.35
CA SER A 92 -7.49 -10.13 -17.03
C SER A 92 -6.26 -9.77 -16.19
N LYS A 93 -5.48 -8.76 -16.62
CA LYS A 93 -4.30 -8.26 -15.87
C LYS A 93 -4.73 -7.10 -14.96
N VAL A 94 -4.37 -7.19 -13.69
CA VAL A 94 -4.71 -6.18 -12.68
C VAL A 94 -3.45 -5.73 -11.94
N ALA A 95 -3.37 -4.46 -11.60
CA ALA A 95 -2.32 -3.93 -10.76
C ALA A 95 -2.90 -3.04 -9.65
N VAL A 96 -2.33 -3.15 -8.46
CA VAL A 96 -2.59 -2.24 -7.33
C VAL A 96 -1.38 -1.37 -7.13
N LEU A 97 -1.57 -0.04 -7.09
CA LEU A 97 -0.53 0.94 -6.83
C LEU A 97 -0.84 1.78 -5.60
N ILE A 98 -0.03 1.65 -4.56
CA ILE A 98 -0.21 2.30 -3.26
C ILE A 98 0.72 3.51 -3.15
N HIS A 99 0.19 4.66 -2.72
CA HIS A 99 0.96 5.88 -2.55
C HIS A 99 1.78 5.90 -1.25
N GLY A 100 2.67 6.89 -1.10
CA GLY A 100 3.51 7.09 0.07
C GLY A 100 2.84 7.79 1.24
N LEU A 101 3.53 7.84 2.39
CA LEU A 101 3.11 8.57 3.58
C LEU A 101 3.02 10.08 3.26
N SER A 102 1.98 10.72 3.77
CA SER A 102 1.58 12.09 3.50
C SER A 102 1.12 12.40 2.06
N ASP A 103 1.26 11.47 1.13
CA ASP A 103 0.89 11.62 -0.28
C ASP A 103 -0.60 11.29 -0.56
N SER A 104 -0.92 11.12 -1.82
CA SER A 104 -2.24 10.70 -2.29
C SER A 104 -2.13 9.97 -3.64
N PRO A 105 -3.20 9.36 -4.13
CA PRO A 105 -3.26 8.72 -5.46
C PRO A 105 -2.80 9.61 -6.62
N PHE A 106 -2.74 10.92 -6.44
CA PHE A 106 -2.22 11.87 -7.43
C PHE A 106 -0.83 11.48 -7.92
N PHE A 107 0.06 11.09 -7.00
CA PHE A 107 1.46 10.75 -7.32
C PHE A 107 1.61 9.42 -8.07
N MET A 108 0.61 8.55 -8.03
CA MET A 108 0.63 7.28 -8.75
C MET A 108 0.08 7.37 -10.18
N ARG A 109 -0.43 8.53 -10.61
CA ARG A 109 -1.16 8.69 -11.88
C ARG A 109 -0.33 8.30 -13.11
N GLU A 110 0.91 8.74 -13.20
CA GLU A 110 1.71 8.50 -14.39
C GLU A 110 2.25 7.05 -14.44
N ILE A 111 2.56 6.45 -13.29
CA ILE A 111 2.86 5.01 -13.21
C ILE A 111 1.60 4.19 -13.57
N ALA A 112 0.44 4.58 -13.07
CA ALA A 112 -0.83 3.92 -13.40
C ALA A 112 -1.15 4.02 -14.90
N ASN A 113 -0.84 5.14 -15.56
CA ASN A 113 -1.01 5.30 -16.99
C ASN A 113 -0.09 4.32 -17.76
N ILE A 114 1.17 4.16 -17.35
CA ILE A 114 2.10 3.19 -17.97
C ILE A 114 1.52 1.77 -17.87
N LEU A 115 1.05 1.35 -16.70
CA LEU A 115 0.45 0.03 -16.51
C LEU A 115 -0.82 -0.14 -17.35
N PHE A 116 -1.67 0.87 -17.39
CA PHE A 116 -2.90 0.84 -18.18
C PHE A 116 -2.61 0.72 -19.69
N GLU A 117 -1.60 1.43 -20.21
CA GLU A 117 -1.11 1.30 -21.59
C GLU A 117 -0.57 -0.11 -21.90
N GLN A 118 -0.04 -0.83 -20.89
CA GLN A 118 0.40 -2.22 -20.99
C GLN A 118 -0.75 -3.23 -20.76
N GLY A 119 -1.98 -2.75 -20.76
CA GLY A 119 -3.16 -3.58 -20.73
C GLY A 119 -3.69 -3.93 -19.35
N PHE A 120 -3.15 -3.38 -18.27
CA PHE A 120 -3.65 -3.64 -16.92
C PHE A 120 -4.90 -2.82 -16.59
N THR A 121 -5.82 -3.41 -15.84
CA THR A 121 -6.71 -2.63 -14.98
C THR A 121 -5.89 -2.19 -13.76
N VAL A 122 -5.93 -0.90 -13.42
CA VAL A 122 -5.11 -0.38 -12.32
C VAL A 122 -5.98 0.17 -11.21
N VAL A 123 -5.76 -0.29 -9.99
CA VAL A 123 -6.45 0.16 -8.77
C VAL A 123 -5.48 0.99 -7.95
N VAL A 124 -5.85 2.23 -7.67
CA VAL A 124 -5.03 3.16 -6.89
C VAL A 124 -5.82 3.62 -5.67
N PRO A 125 -5.63 2.94 -4.51
CA PRO A 125 -6.33 3.30 -3.28
C PRO A 125 -5.81 4.61 -2.68
N LEU A 126 -6.62 5.20 -1.81
CA LEU A 126 -6.20 6.23 -0.87
C LEU A 126 -6.10 5.59 0.52
N LEU A 127 -4.93 5.61 1.12
CA LEU A 127 -4.70 5.07 2.45
C LEU A 127 -5.50 5.84 3.53
N PRO A 128 -6.00 5.16 4.56
CA PRO A 128 -6.63 5.81 5.71
C PRO A 128 -5.84 7.00 6.25
N GLY A 129 -6.53 8.07 6.57
CA GLY A 129 -5.91 9.31 7.09
C GLY A 129 -5.32 10.24 6.04
N HIS A 130 -5.22 9.84 4.77
CA HIS A 130 -4.58 10.64 3.72
C HIS A 130 -5.59 11.45 2.87
N GLY A 131 -5.09 12.49 2.20
CA GLY A 131 -5.84 13.31 1.25
C GLY A 131 -7.00 14.13 1.83
N LYS A 132 -7.25 14.06 3.13
CA LYS A 132 -8.37 14.69 3.84
C LYS A 132 -8.09 16.14 4.19
N ARG A 133 -9.15 16.93 4.40
CA ARG A 133 -9.08 18.32 4.91
C ARG A 133 -8.67 18.35 6.37
N ASP A 134 -9.13 17.38 7.12
CA ASP A 134 -8.83 17.14 8.52
C ASP A 134 -8.39 15.68 8.67
N ALA A 135 -7.20 15.48 9.20
CA ALA A 135 -6.58 14.18 9.41
C ALA A 135 -5.98 14.07 10.81
N ASP A 136 -6.33 14.97 11.73
CA ASP A 136 -5.74 15.06 13.05
C ASP A 136 -5.97 13.77 13.85
N ASP A 137 -7.23 13.34 13.91
CA ASP A 137 -7.59 12.09 14.59
C ASP A 137 -6.93 10.86 13.94
N ASP A 138 -6.89 10.80 12.60
CA ASP A 138 -6.29 9.68 11.88
C ASP A 138 -4.77 9.61 12.09
N MET A 139 -4.06 10.75 11.97
CA MET A 139 -2.60 10.80 12.09
C MET A 139 -2.11 10.65 13.53
N SER A 140 -3.02 10.73 14.51
CA SER A 140 -2.77 10.47 15.92
C SER A 140 -3.32 9.12 16.41
N ASP A 141 -3.82 8.29 15.49
CA ASP A 141 -4.36 6.95 15.79
C ASP A 141 -3.25 5.92 16.01
N TRP A 142 -3.33 5.19 17.15
CA TRP A 142 -2.36 4.15 17.50
C TRP A 142 -2.44 2.91 16.60
N ASP A 143 -3.58 2.71 15.95
CA ASP A 143 -3.85 1.56 15.10
C ASP A 143 -3.70 1.95 13.61
N LEU A 144 -2.96 3.03 13.31
CA LEU A 144 -2.88 3.58 11.95
C LEU A 144 -2.21 2.61 10.98
N ALA A 145 -1.15 1.91 11.42
CA ALA A 145 -0.48 0.90 10.59
C ALA A 145 -1.41 -0.29 10.30
N GLU A 146 -2.11 -0.80 11.29
CA GLU A 146 -3.09 -1.89 11.11
C GLU A 146 -4.25 -1.47 10.20
N ARG A 147 -4.67 -0.21 10.27
CA ARG A 147 -5.68 0.33 9.37
C ARG A 147 -5.18 0.39 7.92
N TRP A 148 -3.92 0.77 7.70
CA TRP A 148 -3.30 0.73 6.37
C TRP A 148 -3.22 -0.70 5.84
N GLN A 149 -2.71 -1.64 6.63
CA GLN A 149 -2.60 -3.06 6.28
C GLN A 149 -3.98 -3.64 5.92
N SER A 150 -4.96 -3.47 6.80
CA SER A 150 -6.33 -3.96 6.59
C SER A 150 -6.97 -3.37 5.32
N HIS A 151 -6.77 -2.07 5.07
CA HIS A 151 -7.28 -1.43 3.85
C HIS A 151 -6.61 -1.96 2.58
N VAL A 152 -5.28 -2.15 2.62
CA VAL A 152 -4.53 -2.73 1.50
C VAL A 152 -4.96 -4.15 1.23
N ASP A 153 -5.17 -4.97 2.27
CA ASP A 153 -5.70 -6.34 2.15
C ASP A 153 -7.06 -6.38 1.47
N GLU A 154 -8.00 -5.50 1.87
CA GLU A 154 -9.32 -5.40 1.25
C GLU A 154 -9.23 -5.00 -0.23
N VAL A 155 -8.34 -4.05 -0.57
CA VAL A 155 -8.12 -3.59 -1.95
C VAL A 155 -7.47 -4.68 -2.81
N ILE A 156 -6.46 -5.39 -2.28
CA ILE A 156 -5.80 -6.49 -2.99
C ILE A 156 -6.78 -7.63 -3.24
N LYS A 157 -7.60 -8.02 -2.26
CA LYS A 157 -8.67 -9.02 -2.43
C LYS A 157 -9.68 -8.62 -3.50
N LEU A 158 -10.04 -7.34 -3.55
CA LEU A 158 -10.90 -6.83 -4.62
C LEU A 158 -10.20 -6.96 -5.98
N ALA A 159 -8.94 -6.53 -6.08
CA ALA A 159 -8.15 -6.58 -7.31
C ALA A 159 -7.94 -8.01 -7.81
N ASP A 160 -7.63 -8.96 -6.92
CA ASP A 160 -7.50 -10.38 -7.23
C ASP A 160 -8.77 -10.97 -7.87
N SER A 161 -9.95 -10.51 -7.44
CA SER A 161 -11.23 -10.92 -8.03
C SER A 161 -11.48 -10.36 -9.44
N MET A 162 -10.65 -9.44 -9.94
CA MET A 162 -10.82 -8.79 -11.24
C MET A 162 -10.09 -9.49 -12.39
N GLY A 163 -9.08 -10.33 -12.11
CA GLY A 163 -8.25 -10.90 -13.17
C GLY A 163 -7.49 -12.15 -12.76
N ASP A 164 -6.68 -12.65 -13.68
CA ASP A 164 -5.86 -13.86 -13.50
C ASP A 164 -4.39 -13.51 -13.18
N THR A 165 -3.97 -12.28 -13.46
CA THR A 165 -2.63 -11.77 -13.17
C THR A 165 -2.75 -10.55 -12.27
N LEU A 166 -2.15 -10.60 -11.10
CA LEU A 166 -2.16 -9.54 -10.11
C LEU A 166 -0.74 -9.05 -9.82
N LEU A 167 -0.48 -7.78 -10.07
CA LEU A 167 0.74 -7.10 -9.63
C LEU A 167 0.39 -6.13 -8.49
N VAL A 168 1.25 -6.07 -7.49
CA VAL A 168 1.08 -5.14 -6.37
C VAL A 168 2.36 -4.32 -6.20
N GLY A 169 2.20 -3.05 -5.91
CA GLY A 169 3.36 -2.22 -5.65
C GLY A 169 2.98 -0.84 -5.15
N GLY A 170 3.98 0.00 -4.98
CA GLY A 170 3.74 1.35 -4.54
C GLY A 170 5.00 2.17 -4.33
N PHE A 171 4.75 3.42 -3.97
CA PHE A 171 5.77 4.39 -3.67
C PHE A 171 5.97 4.48 -2.14
N SER A 172 7.24 4.50 -1.70
CA SER A 172 7.60 4.73 -0.30
C SER A 172 6.86 3.77 0.65
N THR A 173 6.04 4.26 1.57
CA THR A 173 5.18 3.46 2.47
C THR A 173 4.31 2.47 1.70
N GLY A 174 3.79 2.86 0.53
CA GLY A 174 3.02 1.94 -0.33
C GLY A 174 3.84 0.75 -0.80
N GLY A 175 5.14 0.93 -1.05
CA GLY A 175 6.07 -0.17 -1.35
C GLY A 175 6.28 -1.09 -0.14
N ALA A 176 6.43 -0.53 1.06
CA ALA A 176 6.54 -1.32 2.30
C ALA A 176 5.27 -2.15 2.56
N LEU A 177 4.08 -1.55 2.41
CA LEU A 177 2.81 -2.26 2.55
C LEU A 177 2.63 -3.40 1.53
N ALA A 178 3.08 -3.19 0.29
CA ALA A 178 3.05 -4.23 -0.74
C ALA A 178 3.96 -5.42 -0.38
N VAL A 179 5.16 -5.16 0.13
CA VAL A 179 6.11 -6.20 0.57
C VAL A 179 5.59 -6.93 1.80
N GLU A 180 5.09 -6.19 2.77
CA GLU A 180 4.55 -6.77 4.01
C GLU A 180 3.36 -7.70 3.71
N HIS A 181 2.38 -7.21 2.91
CA HIS A 181 1.25 -8.03 2.49
C HIS A 181 1.69 -9.31 1.76
N TYR A 182 2.68 -9.20 0.85
CA TYR A 182 3.22 -10.37 0.14
C TYR A 182 3.81 -11.39 1.12
N LEU A 183 4.65 -10.94 2.06
CA LEU A 183 5.31 -11.83 3.03
C LEU A 183 4.30 -12.47 4.01
N ASP A 184 3.25 -11.74 4.43
CA ASP A 184 2.20 -12.29 5.28
C ASP A 184 1.37 -13.37 4.60
N ASN A 185 1.20 -13.26 3.29
CA ASN A 185 0.34 -14.13 2.51
C ASN A 185 1.11 -15.12 1.62
N ALA A 186 2.44 -15.19 1.70
CA ALA A 186 3.28 -16.05 0.86
C ALA A 186 2.91 -17.54 0.93
N ASN A 187 2.32 -17.98 2.05
CA ASN A 187 1.87 -19.37 2.25
C ASN A 187 0.35 -19.54 2.06
N ASN A 188 -0.37 -18.49 1.67
CA ASN A 188 -1.82 -18.52 1.49
C ASN A 188 -2.16 -18.79 0.02
N GLU A 189 -2.89 -19.89 -0.25
CA GLU A 189 -3.39 -20.23 -1.58
C GLU A 189 -4.41 -19.22 -2.16
N VAL A 190 -4.80 -18.19 -1.40
CA VAL A 190 -5.91 -17.30 -1.72
C VAL A 190 -5.45 -15.99 -2.40
N ASN A 191 -4.21 -15.56 -2.22
CA ASN A 191 -3.70 -14.31 -2.82
C ASN A 191 -2.56 -14.60 -3.78
N HIS A 192 -2.87 -14.64 -5.07
CA HIS A 192 -1.90 -14.90 -6.12
C HIS A 192 -1.27 -13.62 -6.66
N ILE A 193 -0.37 -13.01 -5.87
CA ILE A 193 0.45 -11.92 -6.40
C ILE A 193 1.49 -12.52 -7.34
N ASN A 194 1.47 -12.08 -8.60
CA ASN A 194 2.36 -12.56 -9.64
C ASN A 194 3.65 -11.74 -9.75
N GLY A 195 3.69 -10.53 -9.20
CA GLY A 195 4.87 -9.68 -9.20
C GLY A 195 4.73 -8.44 -8.33
N LEU A 196 5.86 -7.87 -7.94
CA LEU A 196 5.95 -6.69 -7.09
C LEU A 196 6.62 -5.51 -7.82
N MET A 197 6.20 -4.28 -7.50
CA MET A 197 6.75 -3.05 -8.07
C MET A 197 7.01 -2.02 -6.97
N LEU A 198 8.27 -1.66 -6.74
CA LEU A 198 8.70 -0.75 -5.68
C LEU A 198 9.32 0.52 -6.27
N PHE A 199 8.77 1.67 -5.91
CA PHE A 199 9.26 2.99 -6.28
C PHE A 199 9.73 3.71 -5.02
N SER A 200 11.03 3.86 -4.80
CA SER A 200 11.64 4.34 -3.54
C SER A 200 10.98 3.69 -2.31
N GLY A 201 10.82 2.36 -2.32
CA GLY A 201 10.12 1.63 -1.26
C GLY A 201 10.73 1.87 0.11
N ALA A 202 9.90 2.14 1.12
CA ALA A 202 10.34 2.43 2.48
C ALA A 202 10.69 1.15 3.24
N LEU A 203 11.85 0.57 2.98
CA LEU A 203 12.40 -0.61 3.67
C LEU A 203 13.55 -0.26 4.63
N ALA A 204 14.04 0.97 4.54
CA ALA A 204 14.91 1.64 5.51
C ALA A 204 14.48 3.10 5.61
N LEU A 205 14.72 3.72 6.76
CA LEU A 205 14.55 5.16 6.95
C LEU A 205 15.91 5.80 7.26
N SER A 206 15.94 7.13 7.29
CA SER A 206 17.14 7.86 7.70
C SER A 206 17.60 7.44 9.10
N ASP A 207 18.91 7.46 9.36
CA ASP A 207 19.50 7.06 10.64
C ASP A 207 18.87 7.78 11.84
N ASN A 208 18.49 9.04 11.66
CA ASN A 208 17.80 9.81 12.71
C ASN A 208 16.40 9.24 13.02
N ALA A 209 15.62 8.89 12.00
CA ALA A 209 14.29 8.31 12.17
C ALA A 209 14.37 6.93 12.83
N GLU A 210 15.31 6.08 12.38
CA GLU A 210 15.54 4.75 12.96
C GLU A 210 16.04 4.83 14.41
N SER A 211 16.92 5.78 14.71
CA SER A 211 17.42 5.97 16.08
C SER A 211 16.31 6.46 17.02
N MET A 212 15.45 7.36 16.56
CA MET A 212 14.33 7.87 17.36
C MET A 212 13.30 6.77 17.65
N SER A 213 13.01 5.88 16.71
CA SER A 213 12.03 4.81 16.90
C SER A 213 12.39 3.83 18.03
N ARG A 214 13.68 3.72 18.38
CA ARG A 214 14.17 2.85 19.48
C ARG A 214 14.01 3.43 20.86
N ILE A 215 13.58 4.69 21.02
CA ILE A 215 13.42 5.36 22.31
C ILE A 215 12.10 4.91 22.94
N TRP A 216 12.18 4.32 24.14
CA TRP A 216 10.97 3.91 24.87
C TRP A 216 10.04 5.10 25.13
N GLY A 217 8.76 4.93 24.83
CA GLY A 217 7.74 5.97 25.01
C GLY A 217 7.73 7.07 23.93
N ILE A 218 8.56 6.95 22.87
CA ILE A 218 8.65 7.95 21.79
C ILE A 218 7.29 8.17 21.08
N LYS A 219 6.48 7.12 20.89
CA LYS A 219 5.15 7.23 20.28
C LYS A 219 4.23 8.16 21.08
N LEU A 220 4.22 8.02 22.42
CA LEU A 220 3.44 8.90 23.29
C LEU A 220 3.94 10.36 23.19
N LEU A 221 5.26 10.54 23.14
CA LEU A 221 5.88 11.85 23.01
C LEU A 221 5.57 12.47 21.63
N ALA A 222 5.68 11.70 20.56
CA ALA A 222 5.36 12.15 19.20
C ALA A 222 3.93 12.69 19.12
N ARG A 223 2.96 11.95 19.63
CA ARG A 223 1.55 12.36 19.66
C ARG A 223 1.33 13.69 20.43
N VAL A 224 2.06 13.91 21.51
CA VAL A 224 1.95 15.15 22.28
C VAL A 224 2.63 16.33 21.58
N ILE A 225 3.76 16.08 20.90
CA ILE A 225 4.53 17.11 20.21
C ILE A 225 3.87 17.50 18.87
N ASP A 226 3.31 16.55 18.15
CA ASP A 226 2.67 16.81 16.85
C ASP A 226 1.53 17.82 16.95
N GLY A 227 0.84 17.89 18.11
CA GLY A 227 -0.28 18.79 18.32
C GLY A 227 -1.37 18.59 17.26
N SER A 228 -1.97 19.67 16.76
CA SER A 228 -2.92 19.58 15.66
C SER A 228 -2.19 19.42 14.32
N TYR A 229 -2.55 18.34 13.61
CA TYR A 229 -1.87 17.98 12.36
C TYR A 229 -2.30 18.88 11.20
N GLN A 230 -1.32 19.49 10.55
CA GLN A 230 -1.58 20.42 9.46
C GLN A 230 -1.74 19.67 8.13
N THR A 231 -2.91 19.79 7.53
CA THR A 231 -3.21 19.21 6.22
C THR A 231 -3.02 20.18 5.06
N HIS A 232 -2.89 21.49 5.32
CA HIS A 232 -2.73 22.54 4.31
C HIS A 232 -1.27 22.95 4.17
N GLY A 233 -0.77 22.97 2.95
CA GLY A 233 0.61 23.28 2.65
C GLY A 233 0.82 23.69 1.18
N PRO A 234 2.07 23.75 0.73
CA PRO A 234 2.43 24.21 -0.63
C PRO A 234 1.93 23.28 -1.73
N ASN A 235 1.72 22.00 -1.40
CA ASN A 235 1.25 20.97 -2.33
C ASN A 235 -0.19 20.56 -2.00
N PRO A 236 -1.15 20.72 -2.91
CA PRO A 236 -2.54 20.34 -2.64
C PRO A 236 -2.78 18.82 -2.58
N TYR A 237 -1.80 18.01 -2.98
CA TYR A 237 -1.89 16.54 -3.06
C TYR A 237 -1.03 15.81 -2.04
N LYS A 238 -0.25 16.56 -1.25
CA LYS A 238 0.64 16.03 -0.22
C LYS A 238 0.50 16.87 1.04
N TYR A 239 0.52 16.24 2.20
CA TYR A 239 0.60 16.98 3.46
C TYR A 239 1.98 17.62 3.61
N PRO A 240 2.09 18.80 4.25
CA PRO A 240 3.35 19.51 4.34
C PRO A 240 4.40 18.79 5.20
N ASN A 241 3.95 18.01 6.17
CA ASN A 241 4.81 17.30 7.11
C ASN A 241 4.33 15.83 7.26
N VAL A 242 5.21 14.98 7.73
CA VAL A 242 4.88 13.65 8.24
C VAL A 242 4.57 13.78 9.71
N ALA A 243 3.42 13.28 10.17
CA ALA A 243 3.11 13.17 11.59
C ALA A 243 4.12 12.22 12.26
N GLY A 244 4.64 12.61 13.43
CA GLY A 244 5.66 11.83 14.12
C GLY A 244 5.16 10.43 14.49
N LEU A 245 3.90 10.29 14.93
CA LEU A 245 3.30 8.99 15.21
C LEU A 245 3.22 8.14 13.93
N ALA A 246 2.72 8.71 12.82
CA ALA A 246 2.61 7.98 11.55
C ALA A 246 3.99 7.53 11.01
N GLY A 247 5.04 8.32 11.21
CA GLY A 247 6.41 7.92 10.90
C GLY A 247 6.90 6.75 11.75
N LEU A 248 6.51 6.69 13.03
CA LEU A 248 6.84 5.59 13.93
C LEU A 248 6.04 4.32 13.60
N GLU A 249 4.77 4.46 13.19
CA GLU A 249 3.97 3.34 12.68
C GLU A 249 4.59 2.74 11.40
N LEU A 250 5.10 3.58 10.49
CA LEU A 250 5.86 3.10 9.34
C LEU A 250 7.13 2.36 9.76
N MET A 251 7.85 2.83 10.79
CA MET A 251 9.06 2.14 11.26
C MET A 251 8.74 0.76 11.84
N ASP A 252 7.62 0.61 12.54
CA ASP A 252 7.18 -0.70 13.02
C ASP A 252 6.86 -1.65 11.85
N LEU A 253 6.20 -1.16 10.81
CA LEU A 253 5.97 -1.93 9.57
C LEU A 253 7.29 -2.39 8.93
N ILE A 254 8.28 -1.51 8.83
CA ILE A 254 9.62 -1.85 8.31
C ILE A 254 10.29 -2.93 9.18
N ASN A 255 10.18 -2.82 10.51
CA ASN A 255 10.72 -3.83 11.42
C ASN A 255 10.02 -5.19 11.26
N ILE A 256 8.70 -5.23 11.04
CA ILE A 256 7.97 -6.45 10.73
C ILE A 256 8.54 -7.11 9.47
N ILE A 257 8.73 -6.35 8.38
CA ILE A 257 9.30 -6.85 7.13
C ILE A 257 10.70 -7.42 7.36
N ARG A 258 11.57 -6.67 8.05
CA ARG A 258 12.95 -7.11 8.35
C ARG A 258 12.96 -8.42 9.13
N ASN A 259 12.17 -8.53 10.18
CA ASN A 259 12.07 -9.75 10.99
C ASN A 259 11.63 -10.96 10.13
N LYS A 260 10.64 -10.79 9.26
CA LYS A 260 10.17 -11.86 8.36
C LYS A 260 11.28 -12.32 7.39
N VAL A 261 12.04 -11.38 6.83
CA VAL A 261 13.18 -11.69 5.96
C VAL A 261 14.29 -12.38 6.74
N GLU A 262 14.63 -11.93 7.96
CA GLU A 262 15.60 -12.58 8.84
C GLU A 262 15.17 -13.99 9.26
N GLU A 263 13.86 -14.25 9.40
CA GLU A 263 13.28 -15.57 9.66
C GLU A 263 13.27 -16.47 8.42
N GLY A 264 13.75 -15.96 7.28
CA GLY A 264 13.94 -16.72 6.05
C GLY A 264 12.77 -16.65 5.06
N GLN A 265 11.78 -15.77 5.27
CA GLN A 265 10.77 -15.48 4.26
C GLN A 265 11.40 -14.73 3.08
N GLN A 266 10.98 -15.03 1.86
CA GLN A 266 11.60 -14.53 0.63
C GLN A 266 10.56 -14.09 -0.39
N ILE A 267 10.94 -13.14 -1.24
CA ILE A 267 10.15 -12.80 -2.43
C ILE A 267 10.50 -13.83 -3.52
N GLU A 268 9.54 -14.59 -3.96
CA GLU A 268 9.71 -15.65 -4.98
C GLU A 268 9.18 -15.24 -6.36
N VAL A 269 8.41 -14.15 -6.41
CA VAL A 269 7.85 -13.58 -7.65
C VAL A 269 8.79 -12.54 -8.26
N PRO A 270 8.64 -12.22 -9.56
CA PRO A 270 9.37 -11.12 -10.17
C PRO A 270 9.22 -9.81 -9.39
N LEU A 271 10.33 -9.11 -9.19
CA LEU A 271 10.40 -7.86 -8.46
C LEU A 271 11.01 -6.76 -9.32
N PHE A 272 10.27 -5.69 -9.55
CA PHE A 272 10.76 -4.43 -10.09
C PHE A 272 11.02 -3.44 -8.96
N ALA A 273 12.18 -2.78 -8.95
CA ALA A 273 12.41 -1.63 -8.09
C ALA A 273 13.07 -0.49 -8.87
N ALA A 274 12.67 0.73 -8.52
CA ALA A 274 13.32 1.96 -8.97
C ALA A 274 13.68 2.80 -7.75
N HIS A 275 14.93 3.28 -7.66
CA HIS A 275 15.43 4.01 -6.50
C HIS A 275 16.53 4.99 -6.88
N SER A 276 16.63 6.10 -6.13
CA SER A 276 17.73 7.07 -6.26
C SER A 276 18.78 6.85 -5.17
N GLN A 277 20.05 6.86 -5.52
CA GLN A 277 21.15 6.84 -4.54
C GLN A 277 21.22 8.13 -3.71
N ALA A 278 20.63 9.23 -4.19
CA ALA A 278 20.50 10.49 -3.46
C ALA A 278 19.31 10.52 -2.49
N ASP A 279 18.52 9.45 -2.41
CA ASP A 279 17.36 9.39 -1.52
C ASP A 279 17.79 9.20 -0.06
N VAL A 280 17.72 10.29 0.71
CA VAL A 280 18.05 10.29 2.16
C VAL A 280 16.84 10.00 3.04
N THR A 281 15.65 9.97 2.48
CA THR A 281 14.40 9.69 3.21
C THR A 281 14.23 8.20 3.43
N THR A 282 14.35 7.43 2.35
CA THR A 282 14.34 5.97 2.35
C THR A 282 15.63 5.49 1.68
N PRO A 283 16.72 5.31 2.43
CA PRO A 283 18.02 4.95 1.86
C PRO A 283 17.96 3.67 1.03
N ILE A 284 18.66 3.66 -0.10
CA ILE A 284 18.63 2.59 -1.11
C ILE A 284 18.98 1.19 -0.56
N HIS A 285 19.81 1.13 0.50
CA HIS A 285 20.24 -0.14 1.08
C HIS A 285 19.08 -1.03 1.56
N GLY A 286 17.92 -0.45 1.92
CA GLY A 286 16.75 -1.24 2.29
C GLY A 286 16.19 -2.05 1.12
N ILE A 287 16.19 -1.49 -0.08
CA ILE A 287 15.81 -2.22 -1.31
C ILE A 287 16.89 -3.24 -1.69
N GLU A 288 18.17 -2.88 -1.60
CA GLU A 288 19.27 -3.78 -1.90
C GLU A 288 19.21 -5.04 -1.03
N GLN A 289 18.99 -4.90 0.28
CA GLN A 289 18.82 -6.03 1.20
C GLN A 289 17.62 -6.91 0.86
N LEU A 290 16.47 -6.32 0.49
CA LEU A 290 15.32 -7.11 0.05
C LEU A 290 15.63 -7.89 -1.22
N MET A 291 16.30 -7.27 -2.20
CA MET A 291 16.64 -7.92 -3.46
C MET A 291 17.66 -9.05 -3.29
N GLU A 292 18.62 -8.90 -2.37
CA GLU A 292 19.55 -9.96 -2.01
C GLU A 292 18.83 -11.16 -1.38
N ALA A 293 17.76 -10.92 -0.62
CA ALA A 293 16.93 -11.96 -0.02
C ALA A 293 15.89 -12.54 -0.99
N SER A 294 15.66 -11.90 -2.15
CA SER A 294 14.69 -12.34 -3.14
C SER A 294 15.23 -13.49 -4.00
N LYS A 295 14.36 -14.46 -4.33
CA LYS A 295 14.65 -15.57 -5.26
C LYS A 295 14.07 -15.36 -6.65
N GLY A 296 13.07 -14.48 -6.77
CA GLY A 296 12.46 -14.16 -8.05
C GLY A 296 13.41 -13.38 -8.97
N PRO A 297 13.08 -13.28 -10.27
CA PRO A 297 13.82 -12.40 -11.17
C PRO A 297 13.67 -10.95 -10.74
N ASN A 298 14.78 -10.27 -10.53
CA ASN A 298 14.84 -8.89 -10.09
C ASN A 298 15.20 -7.93 -11.24
N THR A 299 14.45 -6.85 -11.36
CA THR A 299 14.78 -5.70 -12.21
C THR A 299 14.99 -4.49 -11.34
N PHE A 300 16.22 -3.97 -11.26
CA PHE A 300 16.55 -2.83 -10.43
C PHE A 300 17.02 -1.63 -11.26
N PHE A 301 16.23 -0.57 -11.25
CA PHE A 301 16.56 0.70 -11.86
C PHE A 301 17.14 1.66 -10.82
N VAL A 302 18.44 1.80 -10.81
CA VAL A 302 19.17 2.69 -9.90
C VAL A 302 19.45 4.02 -10.60
N ILE A 303 19.10 5.12 -9.94
CA ILE A 303 19.43 6.47 -10.38
C ILE A 303 20.64 6.95 -9.59
N ASP A 304 21.72 7.26 -10.30
CA ASP A 304 22.99 7.70 -9.73
C ASP A 304 22.83 8.98 -8.88
N GLU A 305 23.59 9.07 -7.79
CA GLU A 305 23.56 10.19 -6.85
C GLU A 305 23.81 11.56 -7.49
N SER A 306 24.55 11.61 -8.61
CA SER A 306 24.87 12.85 -9.32
C SER A 306 23.63 13.56 -9.91
N TYR A 307 22.51 12.84 -10.04
CA TYR A 307 21.23 13.45 -10.44
C TYR A 307 20.57 14.23 -9.29
N GLY A 308 20.99 14.03 -8.04
CA GLY A 308 20.41 14.71 -6.86
C GLY A 308 18.89 14.54 -6.80
N LEU A 309 18.36 13.36 -7.20
CA LEU A 309 16.92 13.12 -7.28
C LEU A 309 16.37 12.83 -5.88
N CYS A 310 15.51 13.72 -5.42
CA CYS A 310 14.88 13.61 -4.11
C CYS A 310 13.84 12.48 -4.08
N HIS A 311 13.58 11.95 -2.88
CA HIS A 311 12.64 10.87 -2.61
C HIS A 311 11.31 11.01 -3.37
N ALA A 312 10.59 12.13 -3.14
CA ALA A 312 9.27 12.34 -3.71
C ALA A 312 9.28 12.59 -5.23
N ASP A 313 10.44 12.97 -5.78
CA ASP A 313 10.56 13.31 -7.20
C ASP A 313 10.65 12.06 -8.11
N LEU A 314 10.97 10.88 -7.54
CA LEU A 314 11.12 9.65 -8.31
C LEU A 314 9.92 9.35 -9.22
N VAL A 315 8.72 9.53 -8.69
CA VAL A 315 7.45 9.21 -9.38
C VAL A 315 6.82 10.42 -10.10
N VAL A 316 7.53 11.55 -10.15
CA VAL A 316 7.05 12.79 -10.76
C VAL A 316 7.67 12.97 -12.15
N ASP A 317 6.84 12.94 -13.18
CA ASP A 317 7.23 13.37 -14.53
C ASP A 317 6.91 14.87 -14.76
N THR A 318 7.29 15.39 -15.91
CA THR A 318 7.01 16.79 -16.28
C THR A 318 5.50 17.09 -16.34
N ASN A 319 4.70 16.13 -16.78
CA ASN A 319 3.25 16.31 -16.91
C ASN A 319 2.58 16.37 -15.52
N LEU A 320 2.96 15.49 -14.60
CA LEU A 320 2.47 15.47 -13.22
C LEU A 320 2.91 16.75 -12.49
N LEU A 321 4.18 17.15 -12.65
CA LEU A 321 4.72 18.38 -12.06
C LEU A 321 3.89 19.62 -12.48
N ASN A 322 3.57 19.74 -13.78
CA ASN A 322 2.76 20.84 -14.29
C ASN A 322 1.33 20.86 -13.73
N LYS A 323 0.77 19.67 -13.42
CA LYS A 323 -0.58 19.53 -12.83
C LYS A 323 -0.59 19.72 -11.32
N MET A 324 0.57 19.73 -10.67
CA MET A 324 0.68 19.70 -9.21
C MET A 324 0.19 20.99 -8.55
N ASN A 325 0.21 22.13 -9.25
CA ASN A 325 -0.17 23.45 -8.70
C ASN A 325 0.57 23.78 -7.40
N PHE A 326 1.88 23.45 -7.35
CA PHE A 326 2.71 23.69 -6.19
C PHE A 326 2.92 25.18 -5.92
N ASN A 327 2.74 25.61 -4.68
CA ASN A 327 2.95 26.99 -4.26
C ASN A 327 4.34 27.19 -3.66
N ALA A 328 5.32 27.51 -4.50
CA ALA A 328 6.71 27.70 -4.09
C ALA A 328 6.93 28.87 -3.12
N SER A 329 5.97 29.80 -2.96
CA SER A 329 6.09 30.91 -2.02
C SER A 329 5.90 30.47 -0.55
N MET A 330 5.41 29.25 -0.32
CA MET A 330 5.17 28.70 1.02
C MET A 330 6.35 27.88 1.57
N VAL A 331 7.45 27.77 0.83
CA VAL A 331 8.64 27.01 1.24
C VAL A 331 9.90 27.85 1.10
N ASN A 332 10.92 27.48 1.85
CA ASN A 332 12.26 27.98 1.61
C ASN A 332 12.85 27.27 0.38
N GLN A 333 12.86 27.96 -0.76
CA GLN A 333 13.31 27.40 -2.04
C GLN A 333 14.81 27.07 -2.08
N GLN A 334 15.58 27.48 -1.08
CA GLN A 334 17.02 27.15 -0.96
C GLN A 334 17.25 25.83 -0.21
N GLU A 335 16.24 25.30 0.47
CA GLU A 335 16.33 24.01 1.11
C GLU A 335 16.25 22.90 0.03
N GLU A 336 17.13 21.93 0.19
CA GLU A 336 17.16 20.77 -0.68
C GLU A 336 15.83 20.02 -0.60
N CYS A 337 15.32 19.56 -1.74
CA CYS A 337 14.05 18.84 -1.86
C CYS A 337 12.78 19.61 -1.42
N ALA A 338 12.87 20.91 -1.13
CA ALA A 338 11.71 21.72 -0.73
C ALA A 338 10.75 22.01 -1.90
N VAL A 339 11.29 22.11 -3.12
CA VAL A 339 10.52 22.34 -4.35
C VAL A 339 10.56 21.08 -5.20
N PRO A 340 9.41 20.49 -5.55
CA PRO A 340 9.36 19.28 -6.35
C PRO A 340 9.95 19.51 -7.75
N LYS A 341 10.61 18.50 -8.27
CA LYS A 341 11.21 18.48 -9.60
C LYS A 341 10.71 17.27 -10.38
N ALA A 342 10.73 17.37 -11.69
CA ALA A 342 10.49 16.19 -12.52
C ALA A 342 11.73 15.29 -12.51
N ASN A 343 11.50 13.98 -12.39
CA ASN A 343 12.55 12.98 -12.57
C ASN A 343 13.07 13.02 -14.01
N PRO A 344 14.33 13.39 -14.26
CA PRO A 344 14.86 13.50 -15.62
C PRO A 344 14.97 12.13 -16.31
N LEU A 345 14.95 11.04 -15.53
CA LEU A 345 15.01 9.66 -16.03
C LEU A 345 13.65 8.95 -15.97
N PHE A 346 12.54 9.66 -15.75
CA PHE A 346 11.21 9.06 -15.67
C PHE A 346 10.87 8.20 -16.90
N SER A 347 11.17 8.70 -18.10
CA SER A 347 10.94 7.95 -19.33
C SER A 347 11.78 6.66 -19.41
N THR A 348 13.03 6.71 -18.94
CA THR A 348 13.91 5.53 -18.90
C THR A 348 13.40 4.52 -17.87
N MET A 349 13.01 4.98 -16.69
CA MET A 349 12.35 4.16 -15.67
C MET A 349 11.08 3.50 -16.23
N GLY A 350 10.27 4.26 -16.96
CA GLY A 350 9.07 3.75 -17.62
C GLY A 350 9.34 2.66 -18.66
N LEU A 351 10.44 2.78 -19.43
CA LEU A 351 10.87 1.73 -20.37
C LEU A 351 11.30 0.45 -19.62
N MET A 352 12.07 0.59 -18.56
CA MET A 352 12.46 -0.56 -17.70
C MET A 352 11.24 -1.22 -17.06
N LEU A 353 10.27 -0.42 -16.63
CA LEU A 353 9.00 -0.95 -16.12
C LEU A 353 8.23 -1.70 -17.21
N LYS A 354 8.15 -1.18 -18.44
CA LYS A 354 7.49 -1.86 -19.57
C LYS A 354 8.18 -3.20 -19.91
N ASP A 355 9.50 -3.25 -19.86
CA ASP A 355 10.27 -4.48 -20.05
C ASP A 355 9.93 -5.50 -18.94
N TYR A 356 9.93 -5.06 -17.67
CA TYR A 356 9.47 -5.91 -16.56
C TYR A 356 8.02 -6.41 -16.76
N LEU A 357 7.10 -5.58 -17.25
CA LEU A 357 5.71 -5.95 -17.46
C LEU A 357 5.51 -6.95 -18.60
N SER A 358 6.44 -7.01 -19.57
CA SER A 358 6.34 -7.91 -20.73
C SER A 358 6.37 -9.39 -20.36
N GLN A 359 6.91 -9.74 -19.19
CA GLN A 359 6.90 -11.14 -18.70
C GLN A 359 5.51 -11.63 -18.25
N PHE A 360 4.53 -10.75 -18.17
CA PHE A 360 3.14 -11.06 -17.81
C PHE A 360 2.17 -10.97 -19.01
N GLU A 361 2.69 -10.98 -20.24
CA GLU A 361 1.89 -10.99 -21.47
C GLU A 361 1.27 -12.34 -21.81
#